data_4440ba73a497b0f3727a320b8aaad036
#
_entry.id   4440ba73a497b0f3727a320b8aaad036
#
_cell.length_a   1.000
_cell.length_b   1.000
_cell.length_c   1.000
_cell.angle_alpha   90.00
_cell.angle_beta   90.00
_cell.angle_gamma   90.00
#
_symmetry.space_group_name_H-M   'P 1'
#
loop_
_entity.id
_entity.type
_entity.pdbx_description
1 polymer ?
#
loop_
_entity_poly.entity_id
_entity_poly.type
_entity_poly.pdbx_seq_one_letter_code
_entity_poly.pdbx_strand_id
1 'polypeptide(L)'
;MMKRVSFLVLILSMLFASSALAYNVQLQPFKDEENDYSREPIYSLSALGIINGYEDRTYRPNNDLSREAFIKLLVMASQLETKSVGKVPAGVTKERWSAPFISVAYEHKWIDSLLDKNGSFNPSQTITRQEVAMLVGKALLDSEKEEVRQQWLAADWKKERDVRAFKDQSAIDVDMQPYVYYAANRGIMEGDKTGFKPKESLIRKQAAAVIYRLIDMRVSEETVDFTGFYAISSYGAINQMNKLSDVIFGWSHLEYSGDGVATLKTSSNTSKTVNVIPSGSAEAITAADTAQLTKELMVFYDNSKLKDFLKDTIAQTVFIKSLLSTLNDPAYSFTGVSIDFEGLMKEESAADYVAFLQDLKKQLGSYTLSVAVPPIYYYKGYDLEEIGKVADTVILMAHDFTDSQLPSAPLPLVNDTVVTALQSIPKEKLLLGISKQANQWITSNGVTSPPVIPAVADVEKRLAMPNVLRTWTMPYFLTKAEFADERGSHVLYYEDAQSIAKKIWLAKFYELKGVSLWQMGNYTAADWEVIGKHSSK
;
A
#
# COMPACT_ATOMS: atom_id res chain seq x y z
N MET A 1 12.62 -41.71 -38.41
CA MET A 1 13.38 -40.92 -37.41
C MET A 1 12.77 -39.52 -37.15
N MET A 2 12.15 -38.85 -38.10
CA MET A 2 11.54 -37.52 -37.96
C MET A 2 10.32 -37.42 -37.03
N LYS A 3 9.49 -38.45 -36.89
CA LYS A 3 8.29 -38.38 -36.01
C LYS A 3 8.58 -38.40 -34.49
N ARG A 4 9.76 -38.91 -34.06
CA ARG A 4 10.16 -38.93 -32.64
C ARG A 4 10.79 -37.61 -32.16
N VAL A 5 11.38 -36.81 -33.05
CA VAL A 5 11.97 -35.50 -32.72
C VAL A 5 10.89 -34.45 -32.51
N SER A 6 9.81 -34.49 -33.32
CA SER A 6 8.69 -33.55 -33.15
C SER A 6 7.92 -33.74 -31.85
N PHE A 7 7.86 -34.95 -31.31
CA PHE A 7 7.20 -35.25 -30.03
C PHE A 7 8.06 -34.78 -28.83
N LEU A 8 9.38 -34.84 -28.94
CA LEU A 8 10.31 -34.39 -27.90
C LEU A 8 10.34 -32.85 -27.79
N VAL A 9 10.22 -32.14 -28.92
CA VAL A 9 10.15 -30.66 -28.94
C VAL A 9 8.81 -30.18 -28.37
N LEU A 10 7.70 -30.89 -28.58
CA LEU A 10 6.40 -30.58 -28.00
C LEU A 10 6.37 -30.80 -26.46
N ILE A 11 7.06 -31.84 -25.97
CA ILE A 11 7.17 -32.10 -24.52
C ILE A 11 8.11 -31.11 -23.85
N LEU A 12 9.17 -30.66 -24.53
CA LEU A 12 10.09 -29.62 -23.99
C LEU A 12 9.45 -28.23 -23.95
N SER A 13 8.52 -27.93 -24.88
CA SER A 13 7.77 -26.66 -24.85
C SER A 13 6.66 -26.63 -23.80
N MET A 14 6.20 -27.76 -23.29
CA MET A 14 5.24 -27.88 -22.19
C MET A 14 5.90 -27.80 -20.79
N LEU A 15 7.22 -27.96 -20.70
CA LEU A 15 7.95 -27.87 -19.43
C LEU A 15 8.35 -26.42 -19.05
N PHE A 16 8.09 -25.45 -19.91
CA PHE A 16 8.26 -24.01 -19.64
C PHE A 16 6.93 -23.24 -19.52
N ALA A 17 5.81 -23.93 -19.32
CA ALA A 17 4.66 -23.30 -18.72
C ALA A 17 5.02 -23.08 -17.24
N SER A 18 5.86 -22.08 -16.96
CA SER A 18 5.90 -21.45 -15.66
C SER A 18 4.45 -21.16 -15.33
N SER A 19 3.95 -21.69 -14.21
CA SER A 19 2.72 -21.24 -13.59
C SER A 19 2.91 -19.74 -13.35
N ALA A 20 2.56 -18.93 -14.34
CA ALA A 20 2.37 -17.50 -14.11
C ALA A 20 1.31 -17.44 -13.03
N LEU A 21 1.70 -17.11 -11.81
CA LEU A 21 0.78 -16.71 -10.76
C LEU A 21 0.02 -15.52 -11.35
N ALA A 22 -1.21 -15.78 -11.78
CA ALA A 22 -2.04 -14.75 -12.38
C ALA A 22 -2.48 -13.83 -11.23
N TYR A 23 -1.70 -12.77 -10.98
CA TYR A 23 -2.13 -11.70 -10.11
C TYR A 23 -3.42 -11.12 -10.67
N ASN A 24 -4.43 -10.98 -9.84
CA ASN A 24 -5.73 -10.41 -10.23
C ASN A 24 -5.70 -8.87 -10.23
N VAL A 25 -4.57 -8.27 -10.59
CA VAL A 25 -4.33 -6.84 -10.60
C VAL A 25 -3.79 -6.37 -11.96
N GLN A 26 -4.02 -5.09 -12.29
CA GLN A 26 -3.56 -4.50 -13.55
C GLN A 26 -2.07 -4.19 -13.48
N LEU A 27 -1.24 -5.04 -14.10
CA LEU A 27 0.22 -4.89 -14.15
C LEU A 27 0.75 -4.40 -15.52
N GLN A 28 -0.12 -4.24 -16.50
CA GLN A 28 0.27 -3.74 -17.82
C GLN A 28 -0.49 -2.47 -18.15
N PRO A 29 0.10 -1.53 -18.91
CA PRO A 29 -0.61 -0.35 -19.39
C PRO A 29 -1.87 -0.70 -20.17
N PHE A 30 -2.89 0.16 -20.09
CA PHE A 30 -4.05 0.05 -20.94
C PHE A 30 -3.67 0.36 -22.40
N LYS A 31 -4.24 -0.39 -23.37
CA LYS A 31 -3.92 -0.22 -24.79
C LYS A 31 -4.36 1.13 -25.37
N ASP A 32 -5.37 1.73 -24.76
CA ASP A 32 -5.95 3.02 -25.14
C ASP A 32 -5.60 4.12 -24.12
N GLU A 33 -4.42 3.98 -23.51
CA GLU A 33 -3.85 4.97 -22.60
C GLU A 33 -3.69 6.32 -23.31
N GLU A 34 -4.16 7.38 -22.65
CA GLU A 34 -3.95 8.76 -23.08
C GLU A 34 -2.92 9.42 -22.15
N ASN A 35 -1.99 10.20 -22.73
CA ASN A 35 -1.02 10.96 -21.95
C ASN A 35 -1.58 12.34 -21.61
N ASP A 36 -2.65 12.37 -20.81
CA ASP A 36 -3.32 13.57 -20.36
C ASP A 36 -3.52 13.57 -18.82
N TYR A 37 -4.28 14.54 -18.31
CA TYR A 37 -4.56 14.71 -16.88
C TYR A 37 -5.22 13.50 -16.20
N SER A 38 -5.79 12.59 -16.96
CA SER A 38 -6.52 11.42 -16.42
C SER A 38 -5.64 10.20 -16.21
N ARG A 39 -4.41 10.19 -16.73
CA ARG A 39 -3.51 9.04 -16.69
C ARG A 39 -3.22 8.60 -15.27
N GLU A 40 -2.72 9.48 -14.43
CA GLU A 40 -2.42 9.15 -13.03
C GLU A 40 -3.68 8.80 -12.22
N PRO A 41 -4.80 9.55 -12.30
CA PRO A 41 -6.07 9.14 -11.72
C PRO A 41 -6.51 7.72 -12.08
N ILE A 42 -6.49 7.37 -13.37
CA ILE A 42 -6.90 6.05 -13.86
C ILE A 42 -6.03 4.95 -13.23
N TYR A 43 -4.70 5.07 -13.30
CA TYR A 43 -3.80 4.05 -12.75
C TYR A 43 -3.80 4.00 -11.22
N SER A 44 -3.97 5.13 -10.53
CA SER A 44 -4.11 5.14 -9.07
C SER A 44 -5.35 4.39 -8.60
N LEU A 45 -6.49 4.67 -9.24
CA LEU A 45 -7.75 3.99 -8.91
C LEU A 45 -7.73 2.52 -9.37
N SER A 46 -7.02 2.20 -10.44
CA SER A 46 -6.81 0.82 -10.87
C SER A 46 -5.92 0.06 -9.89
N ALA A 47 -4.86 0.68 -9.37
CA ALA A 47 -4.03 0.09 -8.34
C ALA A 47 -4.80 -0.19 -7.05
N LEU A 48 -5.76 0.69 -6.67
CA LEU A 48 -6.69 0.46 -5.55
C LEU A 48 -7.80 -0.58 -5.83
N GLY A 49 -7.91 -1.10 -7.05
CA GLY A 49 -9.01 -1.99 -7.45
C GLY A 49 -10.38 -1.30 -7.57
N ILE A 50 -10.45 0.03 -7.46
CA ILE A 50 -11.70 0.82 -7.58
C ILE A 50 -12.21 0.79 -9.01
N ILE A 51 -11.30 0.91 -9.99
CA ILE A 51 -11.63 0.77 -11.41
C ILE A 51 -10.89 -0.41 -12.02
N ASN A 52 -11.53 -1.02 -13.02
CA ASN A 52 -10.95 -2.08 -13.83
C ASN A 52 -11.03 -1.70 -15.32
N GLY A 53 -10.07 -2.18 -16.11
CA GLY A 53 -10.17 -2.22 -17.56
C GLY A 53 -11.13 -3.31 -18.04
N TYR A 54 -11.23 -3.42 -19.35
CA TYR A 54 -11.94 -4.49 -20.03
C TYR A 54 -10.99 -5.66 -20.36
N GLU A 55 -11.54 -6.83 -20.67
CA GLU A 55 -10.78 -8.04 -21.01
C GLU A 55 -9.81 -7.84 -22.19
N ASP A 56 -10.13 -6.91 -23.10
CA ASP A 56 -9.27 -6.52 -24.22
C ASP A 56 -8.09 -5.62 -23.81
N ARG A 57 -7.94 -5.34 -22.50
CA ARG A 57 -6.97 -4.44 -21.88
C ARG A 57 -7.16 -2.97 -22.26
N THR A 58 -8.38 -2.54 -22.62
CA THR A 58 -8.72 -1.13 -22.78
C THR A 58 -9.36 -0.57 -21.51
N TYR A 59 -9.25 0.74 -21.29
CA TYR A 59 -9.99 1.46 -20.25
C TYR A 59 -11.25 2.14 -20.81
N ARG A 60 -11.23 2.52 -22.07
CA ARG A 60 -12.27 3.28 -22.80
C ARG A 60 -12.55 4.63 -22.14
N PRO A 61 -11.55 5.52 -22.05
CA PRO A 61 -11.59 6.76 -21.25
C PRO A 61 -12.68 7.73 -21.71
N ASN A 62 -13.04 7.71 -22.98
CA ASN A 62 -13.99 8.64 -23.59
C ASN A 62 -15.43 8.12 -23.66
N ASN A 63 -15.71 6.93 -23.13
CA ASN A 63 -17.07 6.41 -23.07
C ASN A 63 -17.87 7.07 -21.95
N ASP A 64 -19.18 7.24 -22.16
CA ASP A 64 -20.12 7.68 -21.15
C ASP A 64 -20.15 6.73 -19.96
N LEU A 65 -20.44 7.27 -18.78
CA LEU A 65 -20.57 6.51 -17.53
C LEU A 65 -22.04 6.45 -17.09
N SER A 66 -22.48 5.28 -16.62
CA SER A 66 -23.82 5.14 -16.03
C SER A 66 -23.84 5.57 -14.55
N ARG A 67 -25.07 5.89 -14.03
CA ARG A 67 -25.27 6.20 -12.61
C ARG A 67 -24.72 5.10 -11.69
N GLU A 68 -25.06 3.83 -11.98
CA GLU A 68 -24.59 2.70 -11.17
C GLU A 68 -23.07 2.53 -11.18
N ALA A 69 -22.43 2.79 -12.32
CA ALA A 69 -20.99 2.70 -12.44
C ALA A 69 -20.29 3.78 -11.59
N PHE A 70 -20.82 5.02 -11.59
CA PHE A 70 -20.29 6.08 -10.74
C PHE A 70 -20.53 5.81 -9.25
N ILE A 71 -21.72 5.32 -8.88
CA ILE A 71 -22.03 4.94 -7.48
C ILE A 71 -21.04 3.88 -6.98
N LYS A 72 -20.72 2.85 -7.79
CA LYS A 72 -19.67 1.89 -7.43
C LYS A 72 -18.36 2.60 -7.08
N LEU A 73 -17.90 3.49 -7.97
CA LEU A 73 -16.63 4.21 -7.75
C LEU A 73 -16.66 5.02 -6.44
N LEU A 74 -17.74 5.74 -6.19
CA LEU A 74 -17.92 6.58 -5.01
C LEU A 74 -17.94 5.76 -3.71
N VAL A 75 -18.71 4.67 -3.68
CA VAL A 75 -18.83 3.78 -2.51
C VAL A 75 -17.47 3.13 -2.19
N MET A 76 -16.76 2.64 -3.21
CA MET A 76 -15.42 2.07 -3.03
C MET A 76 -14.40 3.11 -2.56
N ALA A 77 -14.43 4.32 -3.13
CA ALA A 77 -13.56 5.42 -2.70
C ALA A 77 -13.87 5.91 -1.27
N SER A 78 -15.10 5.69 -0.81
CA SER A 78 -15.52 5.97 0.56
C SER A 78 -15.24 4.82 1.53
N GLN A 79 -14.67 3.71 1.06
CA GLN A 79 -14.33 2.51 1.83
C GLN A 79 -15.52 1.93 2.62
N LEU A 80 -16.74 2.08 2.08
CA LEU A 80 -17.95 1.57 2.72
C LEU A 80 -18.14 0.08 2.42
N GLU A 81 -18.61 -0.65 3.42
CA GLU A 81 -18.76 -2.09 3.34
C GLU A 81 -19.90 -2.48 2.38
N THR A 82 -19.64 -3.45 1.50
CA THR A 82 -20.57 -3.92 0.46
C THR A 82 -20.80 -5.44 0.49
N LYS A 83 -20.50 -6.09 1.64
CA LYS A 83 -20.58 -7.56 1.77
C LYS A 83 -21.99 -8.14 1.60
N SER A 84 -23.03 -7.36 1.84
CA SER A 84 -24.43 -7.79 1.70
C SER A 84 -25.26 -6.76 0.95
N VAL A 85 -26.28 -7.23 0.23
CA VAL A 85 -27.27 -6.34 -0.40
C VAL A 85 -28.38 -6.07 0.61
N GLY A 86 -28.42 -4.84 1.13
CA GLY A 86 -29.48 -4.36 2.01
C GLY A 86 -30.74 -3.97 1.23
N LYS A 87 -31.30 -2.81 1.56
CA LYS A 87 -32.49 -2.26 0.89
C LYS A 87 -32.08 -1.57 -0.42
N VAL A 88 -32.79 -1.87 -1.50
CA VAL A 88 -32.61 -1.22 -2.80
C VAL A 88 -33.87 -0.48 -3.23
N PRO A 89 -33.78 0.61 -4.01
CA PRO A 89 -34.97 1.33 -4.52
C PRO A 89 -35.67 0.52 -5.61
N ALA A 90 -36.90 0.92 -5.94
CA ALA A 90 -37.62 0.36 -7.08
C ALA A 90 -36.81 0.49 -8.36
N GLY A 91 -36.94 -0.44 -9.30
CA GLY A 91 -36.14 -0.50 -10.54
C GLY A 91 -34.77 -1.14 -10.41
N VAL A 92 -34.38 -1.58 -9.20
CA VAL A 92 -33.12 -2.32 -8.95
C VAL A 92 -33.44 -3.70 -8.39
N THR A 93 -32.97 -4.76 -9.03
CA THR A 93 -33.06 -6.13 -8.49
C THR A 93 -31.83 -6.45 -7.65
N LYS A 94 -31.96 -7.33 -6.65
CA LYS A 94 -30.87 -7.70 -5.75
C LYS A 94 -29.74 -8.46 -6.46
N GLU A 95 -30.05 -9.11 -7.57
CA GLU A 95 -29.12 -9.87 -8.41
C GLU A 95 -28.30 -8.98 -9.36
N ARG A 96 -28.65 -7.69 -9.46
CA ARG A 96 -27.90 -6.76 -10.29
C ARG A 96 -26.48 -6.60 -9.74
N TRP A 97 -25.47 -6.61 -10.61
CA TRP A 97 -24.06 -6.49 -10.23
C TRP A 97 -23.76 -5.25 -9.35
N SER A 98 -24.53 -4.18 -9.54
CA SER A 98 -24.38 -2.91 -8.82
C SER A 98 -25.24 -2.80 -7.55
N ALA A 99 -26.10 -3.80 -7.29
CA ALA A 99 -27.03 -3.76 -6.15
C ALA A 99 -26.34 -3.53 -4.78
N PRO A 100 -25.18 -4.13 -4.46
CA PRO A 100 -24.49 -3.86 -3.20
C PRO A 100 -24.12 -2.38 -3.04
N PHE A 101 -23.61 -1.76 -4.10
CA PHE A 101 -23.21 -0.34 -4.09
C PHE A 101 -24.41 0.60 -4.05
N ILE A 102 -25.47 0.30 -4.83
CA ILE A 102 -26.70 1.08 -4.83
C ILE A 102 -27.39 0.99 -3.47
N SER A 103 -27.38 -0.18 -2.82
CA SER A 103 -27.92 -0.37 -1.48
C SER A 103 -27.26 0.56 -0.46
N VAL A 104 -25.93 0.61 -0.44
CA VAL A 104 -25.16 1.52 0.42
C VAL A 104 -25.50 2.99 0.14
N ALA A 105 -25.47 3.40 -1.12
CA ALA A 105 -25.79 4.79 -1.51
C ALA A 105 -27.25 5.16 -1.18
N TYR A 106 -28.19 4.19 -1.19
CA TYR A 106 -29.58 4.39 -0.83
C TYR A 106 -29.77 4.51 0.69
N GLU A 107 -29.09 3.69 1.47
CA GLU A 107 -29.10 3.75 2.94
C GLU A 107 -28.54 5.08 3.45
N HIS A 108 -27.47 5.58 2.82
CA HIS A 108 -26.87 6.90 3.06
C HIS A 108 -27.67 8.07 2.46
N LYS A 109 -28.80 7.82 1.79
CA LYS A 109 -29.64 8.83 1.13
C LYS A 109 -28.93 9.65 0.06
N TRP A 110 -27.85 9.12 -0.49
CA TRP A 110 -27.10 9.83 -1.52
C TRP A 110 -27.87 9.91 -2.85
N ILE A 111 -28.71 8.91 -3.15
CA ILE A 111 -29.44 8.80 -4.43
C ILE A 111 -30.88 9.26 -4.38
N ASP A 112 -31.38 9.78 -3.25
CA ASP A 112 -32.79 10.19 -3.09
C ASP A 112 -33.24 11.19 -4.18
N SER A 113 -32.41 12.16 -4.53
CA SER A 113 -32.67 13.13 -5.60
C SER A 113 -32.61 12.56 -7.02
N LEU A 114 -32.23 11.28 -7.17
CA LEU A 114 -32.19 10.57 -8.45
C LEU A 114 -33.36 9.62 -8.64
N LEU A 115 -34.23 9.48 -7.62
CA LEU A 115 -35.44 8.67 -7.72
C LEU A 115 -36.51 9.45 -8.48
N ASP A 116 -37.23 8.75 -9.33
CA ASP A 116 -38.41 9.34 -9.98
C ASP A 116 -39.59 9.47 -8.98
N LYS A 117 -40.70 10.05 -9.45
CA LYS A 117 -41.94 10.23 -8.64
C LYS A 117 -42.56 8.93 -8.10
N ASN A 118 -42.15 7.78 -8.65
CA ASN A 118 -42.60 6.46 -8.19
C ASN A 118 -41.55 5.79 -7.27
N GLY A 119 -40.51 6.51 -6.89
CA GLY A 119 -39.38 5.98 -6.09
C GLY A 119 -38.48 5.02 -6.85
N SER A 120 -38.49 5.06 -8.19
CA SER A 120 -37.69 4.18 -9.03
C SER A 120 -36.36 4.81 -9.38
N PHE A 121 -35.30 4.02 -9.32
CA PHE A 121 -33.93 4.39 -9.71
C PHE A 121 -33.59 3.77 -11.07
N ASN A 122 -33.05 4.57 -11.96
CA ASN A 122 -32.61 4.15 -13.29
C ASN A 122 -31.07 3.93 -13.32
N PRO A 123 -30.55 2.74 -12.95
CA PRO A 123 -29.12 2.51 -12.76
C PRO A 123 -28.29 2.65 -14.04
N SER A 124 -28.84 2.26 -15.19
CA SER A 124 -28.14 2.29 -16.49
C SER A 124 -28.18 3.65 -17.18
N GLN A 125 -28.89 4.64 -16.64
CA GLN A 125 -28.93 5.98 -17.21
C GLN A 125 -27.52 6.61 -17.16
N THR A 126 -27.13 7.29 -18.24
CA THR A 126 -25.90 8.09 -18.27
C THR A 126 -25.94 9.17 -17.19
N ILE A 127 -24.88 9.29 -16.42
CA ILE A 127 -24.81 10.25 -15.32
C ILE A 127 -24.38 11.63 -15.81
N THR A 128 -24.99 12.68 -15.27
CA THR A 128 -24.67 14.07 -15.58
C THR A 128 -23.70 14.67 -14.56
N ARG A 129 -23.05 15.79 -14.93
CA ARG A 129 -22.08 16.49 -14.07
C ARG A 129 -22.70 16.97 -12.76
N GLN A 130 -23.95 17.48 -12.78
CA GLN A 130 -24.62 17.88 -11.54
C GLN A 130 -24.93 16.69 -10.62
N GLU A 131 -25.31 15.53 -11.19
CA GLU A 131 -25.56 14.31 -10.42
C GLU A 131 -24.28 13.80 -9.75
N VAL A 132 -23.17 13.82 -10.48
CA VAL A 132 -21.86 13.47 -9.93
C VAL A 132 -21.47 14.42 -8.79
N ALA A 133 -21.58 15.73 -9.00
CA ALA A 133 -21.25 16.72 -7.97
C ALA A 133 -22.16 16.61 -6.74
N MET A 134 -23.45 16.35 -6.97
CA MET A 134 -24.42 16.10 -5.91
C MET A 134 -24.06 14.85 -5.10
N LEU A 135 -23.75 13.72 -5.76
CA LEU A 135 -23.38 12.47 -5.09
C LEU A 135 -22.09 12.65 -4.26
N VAL A 136 -21.06 13.29 -4.84
CA VAL A 136 -19.81 13.59 -4.13
C VAL A 136 -20.07 14.56 -2.96
N GLY A 137 -20.84 15.61 -3.17
CA GLY A 137 -21.18 16.57 -2.13
C GLY A 137 -21.94 15.94 -0.96
N LYS A 138 -22.89 15.02 -1.25
CA LYS A 138 -23.60 14.24 -0.22
C LYS A 138 -22.65 13.32 0.55
N ALA A 139 -21.78 12.58 -0.15
CA ALA A 139 -20.81 11.68 0.48
C ALA A 139 -19.80 12.44 1.36
N LEU A 140 -19.38 13.62 0.96
CA LEU A 140 -18.52 14.49 1.76
C LEU A 140 -19.22 15.04 3.00
N LEU A 141 -20.45 15.57 2.83
CA LEU A 141 -21.23 16.10 3.94
C LEU A 141 -21.62 15.01 4.95
N ASP A 142 -21.78 13.78 4.51
CA ASP A 142 -22.09 12.63 5.36
C ASP A 142 -20.93 12.31 6.35
N SER A 143 -19.71 12.60 5.97
CA SER A 143 -18.51 12.46 6.83
C SER A 143 -18.23 13.69 7.71
N GLU A 144 -18.93 14.81 7.51
CA GLU A 144 -18.75 16.02 8.33
C GLU A 144 -19.51 15.93 9.65
N LYS A 145 -19.07 16.73 10.62
CA LYS A 145 -19.82 16.93 11.88
C LYS A 145 -21.21 17.49 11.59
N GLU A 146 -22.18 17.09 12.40
CA GLU A 146 -23.59 17.48 12.22
C GLU A 146 -23.78 18.99 12.15
N GLU A 147 -23.07 19.77 12.98
CA GLU A 147 -23.16 21.23 13.01
C GLU A 147 -22.68 21.84 11.69
N VAL A 148 -21.58 21.34 11.13
CA VAL A 148 -21.03 21.79 9.83
C VAL A 148 -22.02 21.48 8.72
N ARG A 149 -22.56 20.27 8.70
CA ARG A 149 -23.55 19.82 7.72
C ARG A 149 -24.81 20.69 7.75
N GLN A 150 -25.36 20.91 8.94
CA GLN A 150 -26.58 21.73 9.10
C GLN A 150 -26.33 23.19 8.70
N GLN A 151 -25.24 23.78 9.13
CA GLN A 151 -24.89 25.15 8.78
C GLN A 151 -24.72 25.31 7.26
N TRP A 152 -24.03 24.37 6.62
CA TRP A 152 -23.88 24.36 5.16
C TRP A 152 -25.24 24.31 4.45
N LEU A 153 -26.08 23.34 4.79
CA LEU A 153 -27.38 23.14 4.15
C LEU A 153 -28.35 24.30 4.40
N ALA A 154 -28.26 24.98 5.54
CA ALA A 154 -29.11 26.13 5.86
C ALA A 154 -28.70 27.40 5.11
N ALA A 155 -27.43 27.72 5.05
CA ALA A 155 -26.96 29.04 4.64
C ALA A 155 -25.70 29.09 3.77
N ASP A 156 -24.62 28.36 4.13
CA ASP A 156 -23.28 28.64 3.60
C ASP A 156 -23.15 28.29 2.11
N TRP A 157 -23.86 27.29 1.61
CA TRP A 157 -23.89 26.98 0.17
C TRP A 157 -24.37 28.15 -0.70
N LYS A 158 -25.24 29.04 -0.16
CA LYS A 158 -25.74 30.23 -0.89
C LYS A 158 -24.63 31.26 -1.04
N LYS A 159 -23.82 31.42 0.00
CA LYS A 159 -22.63 32.30 -0.05
C LYS A 159 -21.64 31.77 -1.09
N GLU A 160 -21.38 30.45 -1.07
CA GLU A 160 -20.49 29.82 -2.04
C GLU A 160 -21.00 29.97 -3.47
N ARG A 161 -22.32 29.78 -3.68
CA ARG A 161 -22.97 30.02 -4.97
C ARG A 161 -22.70 31.43 -5.48
N ASP A 162 -22.86 32.43 -4.61
CA ASP A 162 -22.71 33.84 -4.98
C ASP A 162 -21.23 34.18 -5.27
N VAL A 163 -20.28 33.53 -4.59
CA VAL A 163 -18.83 33.64 -4.83
C VAL A 163 -18.44 32.97 -6.16
N ARG A 164 -18.89 31.72 -6.39
CA ARG A 164 -18.56 30.97 -7.61
C ARG A 164 -19.23 31.55 -8.86
N ALA A 165 -20.46 32.03 -8.70
CA ALA A 165 -21.24 32.72 -9.73
C ALA A 165 -21.19 32.02 -11.11
N PHE A 166 -21.43 30.70 -11.16
CA PHE A 166 -21.44 29.95 -12.44
C PHE A 166 -22.44 30.57 -13.40
N LYS A 167 -22.01 30.83 -14.65
CA LYS A 167 -22.84 31.52 -15.66
C LYS A 167 -24.15 30.78 -15.97
N ASP A 168 -24.17 29.47 -15.79
CA ASP A 168 -25.27 28.56 -16.03
C ASP A 168 -25.89 27.99 -14.74
N GLN A 169 -25.70 28.67 -13.62
CA GLN A 169 -26.18 28.21 -12.30
C GLN A 169 -27.69 27.94 -12.26
N SER A 170 -28.49 28.66 -13.08
CA SER A 170 -29.93 28.45 -13.20
C SER A 170 -30.31 27.10 -13.82
N ALA A 171 -29.39 26.44 -14.50
CA ALA A 171 -29.58 25.10 -15.05
C ALA A 171 -29.28 23.97 -14.05
N ILE A 172 -28.74 24.29 -12.87
CA ILE A 172 -28.53 23.34 -11.77
C ILE A 172 -29.87 23.11 -11.08
N ASP A 173 -30.30 21.86 -10.94
CA ASP A 173 -31.55 21.51 -10.26
C ASP A 173 -31.52 21.97 -8.79
N VAL A 174 -32.61 22.57 -8.33
CA VAL A 174 -32.67 23.31 -7.04
C VAL A 174 -32.28 22.43 -5.86
N ASP A 175 -32.73 21.18 -5.84
CA ASP A 175 -32.44 20.19 -4.79
C ASP A 175 -30.99 19.69 -4.81
N MET A 176 -30.27 19.87 -5.92
CA MET A 176 -28.87 19.48 -6.07
C MET A 176 -27.91 20.63 -5.72
N GLN A 177 -28.34 21.88 -5.78
CA GLN A 177 -27.48 23.06 -5.60
C GLN A 177 -26.61 23.00 -4.33
N PRO A 178 -27.13 22.70 -3.11
CA PRO A 178 -26.30 22.69 -1.91
C PRO A 178 -25.09 21.76 -2.02
N TYR A 179 -25.28 20.62 -2.65
CA TYR A 179 -24.25 19.58 -2.80
C TYR A 179 -23.28 19.85 -3.94
N VAL A 180 -23.79 20.40 -5.06
CA VAL A 180 -22.93 20.85 -6.18
C VAL A 180 -21.97 21.92 -5.70
N TYR A 181 -22.46 22.90 -4.94
CA TYR A 181 -21.60 23.95 -4.39
C TYR A 181 -20.67 23.43 -3.28
N TYR A 182 -21.05 22.37 -2.55
CA TYR A 182 -20.14 21.72 -1.61
C TYR A 182 -18.96 21.02 -2.33
N ALA A 183 -19.27 20.26 -3.36
CA ALA A 183 -18.22 19.61 -4.17
C ALA A 183 -17.28 20.64 -4.84
N ALA A 184 -17.81 21.81 -5.23
CA ALA A 184 -17.03 22.92 -5.77
C ALA A 184 -16.19 23.62 -4.68
N ASN A 185 -16.75 23.88 -3.51
CA ASN A 185 -16.04 24.44 -2.35
C ASN A 185 -14.84 23.58 -1.94
N ARG A 186 -15.01 22.27 -1.95
CA ARG A 186 -13.94 21.29 -1.64
C ARG A 186 -12.96 21.07 -2.81
N GLY A 187 -13.08 21.80 -3.92
CA GLY A 187 -12.18 21.70 -5.08
C GLY A 187 -12.27 20.39 -5.89
N ILE A 188 -13.33 19.57 -5.65
CA ILE A 188 -13.47 18.28 -6.33
C ILE A 188 -14.00 18.45 -7.75
N MET A 189 -15.01 19.31 -7.93
CA MET A 189 -15.59 19.63 -9.24
C MET A 189 -15.80 21.13 -9.39
N GLU A 190 -15.11 21.69 -10.35
CA GLU A 190 -15.19 23.13 -10.67
C GLU A 190 -15.84 23.38 -12.03
N GLY A 191 -16.35 24.58 -12.22
CA GLY A 191 -16.73 25.09 -13.53
C GLY A 191 -15.53 25.67 -14.28
N ASP A 192 -15.77 26.05 -15.53
CA ASP A 192 -14.83 26.80 -16.33
C ASP A 192 -15.41 28.21 -16.67
N LYS A 193 -14.71 28.95 -17.53
CA LYS A 193 -15.16 30.28 -18.01
C LYS A 193 -16.54 30.28 -18.69
N THR A 194 -17.06 29.13 -19.09
CA THR A 194 -18.37 28.96 -19.73
C THR A 194 -19.48 28.59 -18.75
N GLY A 195 -19.16 28.01 -17.60
CA GLY A 195 -20.10 27.60 -16.57
C GLY A 195 -19.74 26.27 -15.91
N PHE A 196 -20.66 25.71 -15.16
CA PHE A 196 -20.54 24.40 -14.53
C PHE A 196 -20.92 23.24 -15.47
N LYS A 197 -21.79 23.50 -16.45
CA LYS A 197 -22.33 22.53 -17.43
C LYS A 197 -23.10 21.37 -16.78
N PRO A 198 -24.10 21.67 -15.97
CA PRO A 198 -24.74 20.69 -15.07
C PRO A 198 -25.40 19.51 -15.79
N LYS A 199 -25.91 19.71 -17.01
CA LYS A 199 -26.63 18.70 -17.79
C LYS A 199 -25.74 17.89 -18.75
N GLU A 200 -24.45 18.25 -18.88
CA GLU A 200 -23.52 17.45 -19.70
C GLU A 200 -23.26 16.09 -19.07
N SER A 201 -23.17 15.04 -19.89
CA SER A 201 -22.76 13.70 -19.47
C SER A 201 -21.31 13.68 -18.98
N LEU A 202 -21.02 12.80 -18.03
CA LEU A 202 -19.67 12.57 -17.56
C LEU A 202 -19.10 11.31 -18.23
N ILE A 203 -17.89 11.44 -18.80
CA ILE A 203 -17.16 10.31 -19.39
C ILE A 203 -16.25 9.64 -18.35
N ARG A 204 -15.82 8.39 -18.62
CA ARG A 204 -15.08 7.55 -17.68
C ARG A 204 -13.79 8.19 -17.14
N LYS A 205 -12.99 8.87 -17.98
CA LYS A 205 -11.76 9.54 -17.53
C LYS A 205 -12.04 10.73 -16.61
N GLN A 206 -13.12 11.46 -16.83
CA GLN A 206 -13.52 12.56 -15.95
C GLN A 206 -13.98 12.05 -14.59
N ALA A 207 -14.74 10.94 -14.57
CA ALA A 207 -15.15 10.28 -13.33
C ALA A 207 -13.94 9.79 -12.53
N ALA A 208 -12.95 9.19 -13.20
CA ALA A 208 -11.70 8.79 -12.53
C ALA A 208 -10.99 9.99 -11.90
N ALA A 209 -10.89 11.11 -12.59
CA ALA A 209 -10.27 12.32 -12.07
C ALA A 209 -11.04 12.91 -10.86
N VAL A 210 -12.37 12.85 -10.85
CA VAL A 210 -13.21 13.30 -9.74
C VAL A 210 -12.99 12.41 -8.51
N ILE A 211 -13.06 11.10 -8.67
CA ILE A 211 -12.86 10.14 -7.57
C ILE A 211 -11.43 10.20 -7.03
N TYR A 212 -10.43 10.34 -7.89
CA TYR A 212 -9.03 10.51 -7.46
C TYR A 212 -8.87 11.77 -6.60
N ARG A 213 -9.41 12.93 -7.02
CA ARG A 213 -9.39 14.17 -6.22
C ARG A 213 -10.11 14.01 -4.88
N LEU A 214 -11.22 13.27 -4.85
CA LEU A 214 -11.93 12.98 -3.61
C LEU A 214 -11.04 12.21 -2.61
N ILE A 215 -10.34 11.18 -3.09
CA ILE A 215 -9.40 10.42 -2.25
C ILE A 215 -8.22 11.30 -1.86
N ASP A 216 -7.59 11.98 -2.81
CA ASP A 216 -6.41 12.80 -2.59
C ASP A 216 -6.68 13.92 -1.59
N MET A 217 -7.83 14.58 -1.66
CA MET A 217 -8.26 15.58 -0.68
C MET A 217 -8.37 14.98 0.73
N ARG A 218 -8.98 13.79 0.87
CA ARG A 218 -9.13 13.13 2.18
C ARG A 218 -7.81 12.75 2.81
N VAL A 219 -6.85 12.29 2.02
CA VAL A 219 -5.56 11.81 2.52
C VAL A 219 -4.49 12.91 2.59
N SER A 220 -4.69 14.06 1.94
CA SER A 220 -3.65 15.10 1.84
C SER A 220 -3.37 15.79 3.18
N GLU A 221 -4.38 15.96 4.02
CA GLU A 221 -4.29 16.61 5.33
C GLU A 221 -3.90 15.64 6.46
N GLU A 222 -3.97 14.33 6.18
CA GLU A 222 -3.62 13.30 7.15
C GLU A 222 -2.10 13.16 7.29
N THR A 223 -1.66 12.85 8.49
CA THR A 223 -0.28 12.42 8.77
C THR A 223 -0.24 10.91 9.02
N VAL A 224 0.94 10.32 9.05
CA VAL A 224 1.13 8.89 9.28
C VAL A 224 2.35 8.67 10.18
N ASP A 225 2.29 7.66 11.02
CA ASP A 225 3.42 7.26 11.85
C ASP A 225 4.49 6.54 11.02
N PHE A 226 5.76 6.83 11.33
CA PHE A 226 6.89 6.15 10.71
C PHE A 226 7.67 5.35 11.73
N THR A 227 7.91 4.08 11.42
CA THR A 227 8.79 3.17 12.15
C THR A 227 10.06 2.95 11.35
N GLY A 228 11.22 3.37 11.86
CA GLY A 228 12.48 3.22 11.17
C GLY A 228 13.23 1.95 11.60
N PHE A 229 13.66 1.11 10.66
CA PHE A 229 14.64 0.06 10.95
C PHE A 229 16.04 0.66 10.96
N TYR A 230 16.67 0.65 12.13
CA TYR A 230 18.04 1.13 12.32
C TYR A 230 19.03 -0.04 12.32
N ALA A 231 19.66 -0.29 11.18
CA ALA A 231 20.77 -1.22 11.05
C ALA A 231 22.11 -0.54 11.31
N ILE A 232 23.19 -1.30 11.36
CA ILE A 232 24.56 -0.76 11.55
C ILE A 232 24.90 0.29 10.48
N SER A 233 24.49 0.07 9.23
CA SER A 233 24.68 1.00 8.12
C SER A 233 23.82 2.28 8.18
N SER A 234 22.93 2.39 9.16
CA SER A 234 22.00 3.53 9.29
C SER A 234 22.59 4.72 10.06
N TYR A 235 23.83 4.64 10.53
CA TYR A 235 24.44 5.70 11.35
C TYR A 235 24.38 7.09 10.69
N GLY A 236 24.58 7.20 9.39
CA GLY A 236 24.47 8.46 8.65
C GLY A 236 23.07 9.10 8.64
N ALA A 237 22.04 8.34 9.03
CA ALA A 237 20.65 8.78 9.11
C ALA A 237 20.15 8.99 10.55
N ILE A 238 21.05 9.00 11.54
CA ILE A 238 20.68 9.09 12.96
C ILE A 238 19.83 10.33 13.29
N ASN A 239 20.13 11.46 12.66
CA ASN A 239 19.37 12.73 12.83
C ASN A 239 17.97 12.70 12.23
N GLN A 240 17.64 11.68 11.43
CA GLN A 240 16.30 11.53 10.88
C GLN A 240 15.33 10.87 11.87
N MET A 241 15.82 10.39 13.02
CA MET A 241 14.98 9.83 14.08
C MET A 241 13.91 10.81 14.57
N ASN A 242 14.13 12.12 14.49
CA ASN A 242 13.14 13.14 14.86
C ASN A 242 11.88 13.14 13.97
N LYS A 243 11.87 12.41 12.86
CA LYS A 243 10.72 12.26 11.95
C LYS A 243 9.96 10.94 12.17
N LEU A 244 10.38 10.13 13.14
CA LEU A 244 9.84 8.80 13.41
C LEU A 244 9.02 8.79 14.70
N SER A 245 8.04 7.90 14.76
CA SER A 245 7.29 7.57 15.97
C SER A 245 7.95 6.42 16.73
N ASP A 246 8.55 5.47 16.01
CA ASP A 246 9.16 4.26 16.55
C ASP A 246 10.48 3.94 15.85
N VAL A 247 11.39 3.25 16.54
CA VAL A 247 12.61 2.70 15.95
C VAL A 247 12.79 1.23 16.32
N ILE A 248 13.13 0.43 15.31
CA ILE A 248 13.46 -0.99 15.47
C ILE A 248 14.96 -1.16 15.21
N PHE A 249 15.71 -1.57 16.21
CA PHE A 249 17.14 -1.77 16.10
C PHE A 249 17.46 -3.16 15.54
N GLY A 250 18.01 -3.23 14.36
CA GLY A 250 18.45 -4.44 13.67
C GLY A 250 19.73 -5.04 14.27
N TRP A 251 19.76 -5.28 15.56
CA TRP A 251 20.97 -5.56 16.32
C TRP A 251 21.06 -6.95 16.93
N SER A 252 20.17 -7.84 16.56
CA SER A 252 20.24 -9.22 17.04
C SER A 252 19.72 -10.24 16.04
N HIS A 253 20.10 -11.48 16.23
CA HIS A 253 19.62 -12.64 15.49
C HIS A 253 19.49 -13.87 16.37
N LEU A 254 18.66 -14.83 15.93
CA LEU A 254 18.58 -16.14 16.56
C LEU A 254 19.79 -16.98 16.13
N GLU A 255 20.48 -17.59 17.08
CA GLU A 255 21.39 -18.70 16.83
C GLU A 255 20.78 -19.99 17.37
N TYR A 256 20.53 -20.95 16.47
CA TYR A 256 19.97 -22.26 16.82
C TYR A 256 20.88 -23.38 16.32
N SER A 257 21.33 -24.21 17.23
CA SER A 257 22.24 -25.34 16.95
C SER A 257 21.52 -26.68 16.85
N GLY A 258 20.29 -26.79 17.32
CA GLY A 258 19.54 -28.05 17.51
C GLY A 258 19.60 -28.54 18.97
N ASP A 259 18.90 -29.62 19.27
CA ASP A 259 18.95 -30.37 20.53
C ASP A 259 18.72 -29.49 21.80
N GLY A 260 17.75 -28.59 21.73
CA GLY A 260 17.40 -27.69 22.82
C GLY A 260 18.34 -26.49 23.01
N VAL A 261 19.26 -26.23 22.08
CA VAL A 261 20.26 -25.16 22.19
C VAL A 261 19.92 -24.01 21.24
N ALA A 262 19.44 -22.93 21.82
CA ALA A 262 19.20 -21.66 21.11
C ALA A 262 19.54 -20.47 22.00
N THR A 263 19.95 -19.35 21.39
CA THR A 263 20.25 -18.11 22.11
C THR A 263 20.03 -16.90 21.22
N LEU A 264 19.74 -15.76 21.83
CA LEU A 264 19.83 -14.46 21.17
C LEU A 264 21.32 -14.08 21.01
N LYS A 265 21.72 -13.78 19.80
CA LYS A 265 23.06 -13.24 19.51
C LYS A 265 22.98 -11.74 19.27
N THR A 266 23.75 -11.01 20.05
CA THR A 266 23.93 -9.55 19.96
C THR A 266 25.39 -9.16 19.65
N SER A 267 26.27 -10.14 19.47
CA SER A 267 27.69 -9.97 19.14
C SER A 267 28.13 -10.98 18.10
N SER A 268 29.20 -10.68 17.35
CA SER A 268 29.80 -11.59 16.37
C SER A 268 31.29 -11.66 16.54
N ASN A 269 31.84 -12.85 16.35
CA ASN A 269 33.28 -13.10 16.33
C ASN A 269 33.89 -13.02 14.90
N THR A 270 33.09 -12.65 13.90
CA THR A 270 33.51 -12.58 12.50
C THR A 270 33.50 -11.13 11.99
N SER A 271 34.27 -10.86 10.95
CA SER A 271 34.30 -9.55 10.27
C SER A 271 33.00 -9.17 9.54
N LYS A 272 32.06 -10.12 9.40
CA LYS A 272 30.70 -9.88 8.88
C LYS A 272 29.75 -9.63 10.04
N THR A 273 29.75 -8.40 10.54
CA THR A 273 28.92 -7.97 11.67
C THR A 273 27.61 -7.38 11.14
N VAL A 274 26.65 -8.24 10.83
CA VAL A 274 25.25 -7.85 10.58
C VAL A 274 24.41 -8.35 11.76
N ASN A 275 23.35 -7.61 12.08
CA ASN A 275 22.42 -7.95 13.15
C ASN A 275 23.11 -8.22 14.52
N VAL A 276 23.97 -7.29 14.91
CA VAL A 276 24.62 -7.27 16.25
C VAL A 276 24.65 -5.84 16.81
N ILE A 277 24.78 -5.70 18.12
CA ILE A 277 24.87 -4.40 18.77
C ILE A 277 26.24 -3.77 18.42
N PRO A 278 26.26 -2.62 17.72
CA PRO A 278 27.52 -1.96 17.36
C PRO A 278 28.17 -1.27 18.57
N SER A 279 29.47 -1.02 18.50
CA SER A 279 30.22 -0.29 19.54
C SER A 279 29.71 1.14 19.78
N GLY A 280 29.08 1.78 18.77
CA GLY A 280 28.45 3.11 18.84
C GLY A 280 26.96 3.10 19.25
N SER A 281 26.42 1.99 19.77
CA SER A 281 25.00 1.84 20.07
C SER A 281 24.43 2.90 21.03
N ALA A 282 25.24 3.37 22.01
CA ALA A 282 24.82 4.39 22.97
C ALA A 282 24.39 5.71 22.31
N GLU A 283 25.05 6.11 21.23
CA GLU A 283 24.67 7.33 20.49
C GLU A 283 23.30 7.17 19.81
N ALA A 284 23.03 6.01 19.20
CA ALA A 284 21.75 5.74 18.56
C ALA A 284 20.61 5.61 19.61
N ILE A 285 20.86 5.01 20.77
CA ILE A 285 19.91 4.97 21.87
C ILE A 285 19.60 6.37 22.38
N THR A 286 20.65 7.21 22.60
CA THR A 286 20.47 8.61 23.03
C THR A 286 19.67 9.43 22.03
N ALA A 287 19.90 9.22 20.71
CA ALA A 287 19.14 9.90 19.65
C ALA A 287 17.65 9.49 19.67
N ALA A 288 17.37 8.19 19.85
CA ALA A 288 16.02 7.69 19.99
C ALA A 288 15.30 8.23 21.23
N ASP A 289 16.00 8.29 22.37
CA ASP A 289 15.47 8.86 23.63
C ASP A 289 15.19 10.37 23.47
N THR A 290 16.10 11.09 22.83
CA THR A 290 15.93 12.52 22.55
C THR A 290 14.72 12.79 21.66
N ALA A 291 14.48 11.92 20.67
CA ALA A 291 13.32 11.98 19.78
C ALA A 291 12.05 11.37 20.42
N GLN A 292 12.13 10.85 21.63
CA GLN A 292 11.04 10.22 22.37
C GLN A 292 10.39 9.04 21.60
N LEU A 293 11.22 8.19 21.00
CA LEU A 293 10.76 7.03 20.26
C LEU A 293 10.53 5.82 21.15
N THR A 294 9.54 5.00 20.82
CA THR A 294 9.56 3.61 21.30
C THR A 294 10.70 2.86 20.61
N LYS A 295 11.30 1.90 21.32
CA LYS A 295 12.51 1.22 20.89
C LYS A 295 12.31 -0.29 20.94
N GLU A 296 12.30 -0.96 19.79
CA GLU A 296 12.24 -2.42 19.73
C GLU A 296 13.57 -3.00 19.28
N LEU A 297 13.89 -4.19 19.80
CA LEU A 297 15.03 -4.98 19.33
C LEU A 297 14.55 -5.96 18.26
N MET A 298 15.06 -5.87 17.02
CA MET A 298 14.77 -6.87 15.99
C MET A 298 15.54 -8.16 16.25
N VAL A 299 14.88 -9.29 16.14
CA VAL A 299 15.48 -10.61 16.08
C VAL A 299 15.29 -11.18 14.68
N PHE A 300 16.37 -11.21 13.93
CA PHE A 300 16.38 -11.74 12.56
C PHE A 300 16.69 -13.24 12.52
N TYR A 301 16.06 -13.98 11.61
CA TYR A 301 16.42 -15.36 11.30
C TYR A 301 15.85 -15.81 9.94
N ASP A 302 16.71 -16.27 9.02
CA ASP A 302 16.36 -16.74 7.67
C ASP A 302 16.91 -18.15 7.35
N ASN A 303 17.31 -18.89 8.36
CA ASN A 303 17.98 -20.19 8.18
C ASN A 303 16.96 -21.31 7.97
N SER A 304 17.33 -22.30 7.14
CA SER A 304 16.52 -23.49 6.86
C SER A 304 16.13 -24.31 8.11
N LYS A 305 16.87 -24.17 9.21
CA LYS A 305 16.57 -24.76 10.52
C LYS A 305 15.43 -24.06 11.28
N LEU A 306 14.84 -22.99 10.76
CA LEU A 306 13.72 -22.32 11.42
C LEU A 306 12.59 -23.27 11.78
N LYS A 307 12.24 -24.18 10.88
CA LYS A 307 11.19 -25.18 11.11
C LYS A 307 11.51 -26.15 12.26
N ASP A 308 12.78 -26.48 12.43
CA ASP A 308 13.24 -27.35 13.52
C ASP A 308 13.18 -26.57 14.86
N PHE A 309 13.62 -25.30 14.87
CA PHE A 309 13.49 -24.42 16.03
C PHE A 309 12.03 -24.25 16.47
N LEU A 310 11.10 -24.07 15.54
CA LEU A 310 9.67 -23.90 15.84
C LEU A 310 9.03 -25.15 16.49
N LYS A 311 9.67 -26.32 16.40
CA LYS A 311 9.24 -27.57 17.05
C LYS A 311 10.00 -27.89 18.33
N ASP A 312 11.11 -27.19 18.58
CA ASP A 312 11.99 -27.43 19.72
C ASP A 312 11.64 -26.48 20.89
N THR A 313 10.66 -26.88 21.70
CA THR A 313 10.16 -26.07 22.83
C THR A 313 11.22 -25.81 23.91
N ILE A 314 12.23 -26.69 24.05
CA ILE A 314 13.36 -26.49 24.95
C ILE A 314 14.21 -25.33 24.41
N ALA A 315 14.59 -25.37 23.15
CA ALA A 315 15.35 -24.31 22.51
C ALA A 315 14.60 -22.95 22.56
N GLN A 316 13.28 -22.95 22.32
CA GLN A 316 12.44 -21.74 22.44
C GLN A 316 12.50 -21.15 23.86
N THR A 317 12.39 -21.99 24.89
CA THR A 317 12.47 -21.53 26.30
C THR A 317 13.83 -20.88 26.58
N VAL A 318 14.92 -21.50 26.14
CA VAL A 318 16.29 -20.96 26.32
C VAL A 318 16.45 -19.64 25.54
N PHE A 319 15.98 -19.58 24.31
CA PHE A 319 16.01 -18.39 23.49
C PHE A 319 15.24 -17.23 24.14
N ILE A 320 13.99 -17.45 24.56
CA ILE A 320 13.14 -16.41 25.17
C ILE A 320 13.79 -15.87 26.45
N LYS A 321 14.39 -16.74 27.26
CA LYS A 321 15.14 -16.31 28.44
C LYS A 321 16.32 -15.41 28.10
N SER A 322 17.08 -15.73 27.05
CA SER A 322 18.20 -14.89 26.60
C SER A 322 17.71 -13.54 26.02
N LEU A 323 16.59 -13.53 25.29
CA LEU A 323 15.95 -12.32 24.79
C LEU A 323 15.51 -11.41 25.94
N LEU A 324 14.77 -11.93 26.91
CA LEU A 324 14.33 -11.17 28.09
C LEU A 324 15.50 -10.60 28.89
N SER A 325 16.62 -11.30 28.98
CA SER A 325 17.83 -10.77 29.61
C SER A 325 18.36 -9.52 28.89
N THR A 326 18.30 -9.50 27.55
CA THR A 326 18.73 -8.34 26.75
C THR A 326 17.71 -7.20 26.81
N LEU A 327 16.41 -7.50 26.78
CA LEU A 327 15.37 -6.47 26.89
C LEU A 327 15.38 -5.76 28.24
N ASN A 328 15.73 -6.47 29.31
CA ASN A 328 15.84 -5.94 30.67
C ASN A 328 17.16 -5.18 30.93
N ASP A 329 18.08 -5.12 29.97
CA ASP A 329 19.34 -4.37 30.12
C ASP A 329 19.04 -2.86 30.09
N PRO A 330 19.28 -2.13 31.21
CA PRO A 330 18.97 -0.71 31.31
C PRO A 330 19.79 0.16 30.32
N ALA A 331 20.89 -0.37 29.78
CA ALA A 331 21.71 0.36 28.80
C ALA A 331 20.96 0.66 27.49
N TYR A 332 19.93 -0.12 27.14
CA TYR A 332 19.18 0.05 25.89
C TYR A 332 17.77 0.58 26.09
N SER A 333 17.16 0.31 27.25
CA SER A 333 15.78 0.72 27.57
C SER A 333 14.78 0.32 26.47
N PHE A 334 14.89 -0.91 25.95
CA PHE A 334 13.96 -1.41 24.94
C PHE A 334 12.54 -1.49 25.50
N THR A 335 11.55 -1.16 24.68
CA THR A 335 10.13 -1.23 25.00
C THR A 335 9.46 -2.47 24.41
N GLY A 336 10.15 -3.21 23.55
CA GLY A 336 9.62 -4.39 22.89
C GLY A 336 10.61 -5.11 22.00
N VAL A 337 10.08 -6.08 21.27
CA VAL A 337 10.83 -6.92 20.32
C VAL A 337 10.08 -6.99 18.99
N SER A 338 10.84 -6.98 17.89
CA SER A 338 10.35 -7.23 16.53
C SER A 338 10.91 -8.58 16.05
N ILE A 339 10.03 -9.53 15.80
CA ILE A 339 10.40 -10.85 15.24
C ILE A 339 10.36 -10.77 13.70
N ASP A 340 11.52 -11.01 13.11
CA ASP A 340 11.73 -11.03 11.66
C ASP A 340 12.29 -12.40 11.25
N PHE A 341 11.41 -13.40 11.28
CA PHE A 341 11.70 -14.78 10.92
C PHE A 341 11.21 -15.04 9.50
N GLU A 342 12.15 -15.30 8.59
CA GLU A 342 11.87 -15.41 7.16
C GLU A 342 11.94 -16.86 6.64
N GLY A 343 11.36 -17.11 5.46
CA GLY A 343 11.50 -18.37 4.73
C GLY A 343 10.47 -19.46 5.05
N LEU A 344 9.38 -19.15 5.76
CA LEU A 344 8.29 -20.11 5.98
C LEU A 344 7.40 -20.23 4.73
N MET A 345 7.85 -21.00 3.74
CA MET A 345 7.19 -21.15 2.44
C MET A 345 5.93 -22.02 2.48
N LYS A 346 5.82 -22.93 3.46
CA LYS A 346 4.78 -23.96 3.51
C LYS A 346 3.82 -23.75 4.66
N GLU A 347 2.54 -23.97 4.42
CA GLU A 347 1.44 -23.86 5.38
C GLU A 347 1.64 -24.74 6.64
N GLU A 348 2.29 -25.89 6.51
CA GLU A 348 2.59 -26.78 7.63
C GLU A 348 3.38 -26.14 8.79
N SER A 349 4.05 -25.02 8.55
CA SER A 349 4.81 -24.28 9.58
C SER A 349 3.98 -23.21 10.29
N ALA A 350 2.79 -22.89 9.81
CA ALA A 350 2.01 -21.76 10.31
C ALA A 350 1.58 -21.96 11.76
N ALA A 351 1.07 -23.14 12.10
CA ALA A 351 0.63 -23.44 13.48
C ALA A 351 1.80 -23.42 14.48
N ASP A 352 2.96 -23.98 14.10
CA ASP A 352 4.15 -23.98 14.97
C ASP A 352 4.67 -22.55 15.17
N TYR A 353 4.63 -21.70 14.14
CA TYR A 353 5.04 -20.29 14.26
C TYR A 353 4.10 -19.50 15.16
N VAL A 354 2.81 -19.66 14.99
CA VAL A 354 1.80 -19.02 15.86
C VAL A 354 1.96 -19.47 17.31
N ALA A 355 2.17 -20.77 17.56
CA ALA A 355 2.38 -21.28 18.92
C ALA A 355 3.63 -20.66 19.58
N PHE A 356 4.74 -20.52 18.84
CA PHE A 356 5.93 -19.81 19.30
C PHE A 356 5.63 -18.35 19.65
N LEU A 357 4.93 -17.61 18.77
CA LEU A 357 4.58 -16.21 19.02
C LEU A 357 3.65 -16.03 20.22
N GLN A 358 2.71 -16.96 20.43
CA GLN A 358 1.81 -16.95 21.61
C GLN A 358 2.58 -17.17 22.90
N ASP A 359 3.52 -18.12 22.94
CA ASP A 359 4.35 -18.36 24.12
C ASP A 359 5.30 -17.18 24.39
N LEU A 360 5.93 -16.65 23.34
CA LEU A 360 6.75 -15.44 23.42
C LEU A 360 5.94 -14.27 24.00
N LYS A 361 4.77 -13.96 23.43
CA LYS A 361 3.92 -12.84 23.89
C LYS A 361 3.53 -12.99 25.36
N LYS A 362 3.21 -14.19 25.79
CA LYS A 362 2.89 -14.47 27.20
C LYS A 362 4.06 -14.16 28.12
N GLN A 363 5.29 -14.47 27.71
CA GLN A 363 6.49 -14.28 28.53
C GLN A 363 7.04 -12.84 28.47
N LEU A 364 6.73 -12.07 27.42
CA LEU A 364 7.13 -10.67 27.27
C LEU A 364 6.51 -9.73 28.32
N GLY A 365 5.36 -10.07 28.90
CA GLY A 365 4.70 -9.23 29.91
C GLY A 365 4.29 -7.87 29.33
N SER A 366 4.92 -6.79 29.78
CA SER A 366 4.65 -5.41 29.33
C SER A 366 5.37 -5.00 28.05
N TYR A 367 6.32 -5.80 27.56
CA TYR A 367 7.00 -5.52 26.29
C TYR A 367 6.07 -5.71 25.09
N THR A 368 6.21 -4.84 24.10
CA THR A 368 5.49 -4.97 22.83
C THR A 368 6.09 -6.09 21.96
N LEU A 369 5.25 -6.68 21.12
CA LEU A 369 5.62 -7.65 20.10
C LEU A 369 5.22 -7.15 18.72
N SER A 370 6.21 -6.85 17.89
CA SER A 370 6.02 -6.64 16.46
C SER A 370 6.43 -7.89 15.69
N VAL A 371 5.72 -8.19 14.58
CA VAL A 371 6.02 -9.36 13.74
C VAL A 371 6.08 -8.91 12.28
N ALA A 372 7.22 -9.14 11.63
CA ALA A 372 7.37 -8.94 10.20
C ALA A 372 6.78 -10.13 9.43
N VAL A 373 5.99 -9.85 8.40
CA VAL A 373 5.36 -10.85 7.54
C VAL A 373 5.58 -10.51 6.06
N PRO A 374 6.03 -11.49 5.24
CA PRO A 374 6.19 -11.30 3.80
C PRO A 374 4.83 -11.34 3.07
N PRO A 375 4.79 -11.01 1.76
CA PRO A 375 3.60 -11.22 0.95
C PRO A 375 3.19 -12.69 0.92
N ILE A 376 1.97 -13.01 1.33
CA ILE A 376 1.50 -14.40 1.50
C ILE A 376 1.33 -15.19 0.19
N TYR A 377 1.50 -14.58 -0.97
CA TYR A 377 1.45 -15.29 -2.27
C TYR A 377 2.38 -16.49 -2.33
N TYR A 378 3.60 -16.32 -1.80
CA TYR A 378 4.66 -17.32 -1.83
C TYR A 378 4.91 -17.95 -0.46
N TYR A 379 4.56 -17.23 0.62
CA TYR A 379 4.92 -17.57 2.00
C TYR A 379 3.67 -18.00 2.76
N LYS A 380 3.29 -19.29 2.62
CA LYS A 380 2.08 -19.84 3.23
C LYS A 380 2.22 -20.20 4.72
N GLY A 381 3.42 -20.12 5.27
CA GLY A 381 3.72 -20.40 6.68
C GLY A 381 3.42 -19.26 7.66
N TYR A 382 2.72 -18.20 7.21
CA TYR A 382 2.30 -17.08 8.05
C TYR A 382 0.78 -16.99 8.07
N ASP A 383 0.18 -17.42 9.19
CA ASP A 383 -1.26 -17.25 9.42
C ASP A 383 -1.53 -15.81 9.88
N LEU A 384 -1.94 -14.95 8.95
CA LEU A 384 -2.15 -13.53 9.22
C LEU A 384 -3.23 -13.28 10.28
N GLU A 385 -4.27 -14.13 10.35
CA GLU A 385 -5.34 -13.99 11.31
C GLU A 385 -4.84 -14.25 12.73
N GLU A 386 -4.16 -15.37 12.94
CA GLU A 386 -3.64 -15.72 14.25
C GLU A 386 -2.46 -14.82 14.65
N ILE A 387 -1.58 -14.45 13.73
CA ILE A 387 -0.51 -13.45 13.99
C ILE A 387 -1.11 -12.11 14.39
N GLY A 388 -2.14 -11.63 13.69
CA GLY A 388 -2.83 -10.37 13.99
C GLY A 388 -3.50 -10.35 15.37
N LYS A 389 -3.92 -11.52 15.90
CA LYS A 389 -4.46 -11.66 17.26
C LYS A 389 -3.36 -11.52 18.31
N VAL A 390 -2.18 -12.09 18.06
CA VAL A 390 -1.07 -12.18 19.02
C VAL A 390 -0.19 -10.93 19.03
N ALA A 391 0.17 -10.40 17.86
CA ALA A 391 1.07 -9.26 17.73
C ALA A 391 0.38 -7.93 18.12
N ASP A 392 1.15 -7.01 18.70
CA ASP A 392 0.72 -5.63 18.91
C ASP A 392 0.84 -4.82 17.62
N THR A 393 1.83 -5.17 16.78
CA THR A 393 2.05 -4.57 15.46
C THR A 393 2.46 -5.65 14.47
N VAL A 394 1.92 -5.59 13.25
CA VAL A 394 2.32 -6.43 12.12
C VAL A 394 2.96 -5.56 11.06
N ILE A 395 4.18 -5.90 10.67
CA ILE A 395 4.95 -5.20 9.65
C ILE A 395 4.82 -5.98 8.35
N LEU A 396 4.05 -5.45 7.41
CA LEU A 396 3.80 -6.08 6.12
C LEU A 396 4.93 -5.72 5.15
N MET A 397 5.80 -6.66 4.87
CA MET A 397 6.91 -6.51 3.90
C MET A 397 6.37 -6.58 2.47
N ALA A 398 5.60 -5.57 2.04
CA ALA A 398 4.98 -5.50 0.71
C ALA A 398 6.00 -5.11 -0.37
N HIS A 399 7.11 -5.84 -0.42
CA HIS A 399 8.21 -5.68 -1.38
C HIS A 399 8.83 -7.05 -1.66
N ASP A 400 9.77 -7.10 -2.61
CA ASP A 400 10.44 -8.33 -3.05
C ASP A 400 9.45 -9.41 -3.53
N PHE A 401 8.52 -9.00 -4.39
CA PHE A 401 7.67 -9.94 -5.11
C PHE A 401 8.55 -10.79 -6.03
N THR A 402 8.56 -12.11 -5.85
CA THR A 402 9.52 -13.06 -6.44
C THR A 402 9.29 -13.35 -7.93
N ASP A 403 8.56 -12.52 -8.65
CA ASP A 403 8.41 -12.65 -10.09
C ASP A 403 9.60 -11.99 -10.80
N SER A 404 10.38 -12.80 -11.52
CA SER A 404 11.57 -12.34 -12.24
C SER A 404 11.31 -11.34 -13.37
N GLN A 405 10.05 -11.07 -13.71
CA GLN A 405 9.66 -10.13 -14.77
C GLN A 405 9.13 -8.80 -14.22
N LEU A 406 8.91 -8.71 -12.91
CA LEU A 406 8.34 -7.54 -12.26
C LEU A 406 9.37 -6.77 -11.42
N PRO A 407 9.18 -5.45 -11.25
CA PRO A 407 9.89 -4.69 -10.22
C PRO A 407 9.61 -5.23 -8.82
N SER A 408 10.46 -4.86 -7.85
CA SER A 408 10.35 -5.40 -6.48
C SER A 408 9.05 -5.04 -5.76
N ALA A 409 8.48 -3.85 -6.03
CA ALA A 409 7.32 -3.37 -5.29
C ALA A 409 6.35 -2.53 -6.16
N PRO A 410 5.74 -3.11 -7.22
CA PRO A 410 4.75 -2.40 -8.04
C PRO A 410 3.48 -2.11 -7.21
N LEU A 411 2.99 -0.87 -7.25
CA LEU A 411 1.88 -0.40 -6.40
C LEU A 411 0.63 -1.28 -6.44
N PRO A 412 0.20 -1.86 -7.58
CA PRO A 412 -0.96 -2.76 -7.59
C PRO A 412 -0.76 -4.01 -6.72
N LEU A 413 0.44 -4.59 -6.69
CA LEU A 413 0.74 -5.74 -5.82
C LEU A 413 0.87 -5.34 -4.35
N VAL A 414 1.46 -4.18 -4.09
CA VAL A 414 1.51 -3.61 -2.74
C VAL A 414 0.09 -3.42 -2.20
N ASN A 415 -0.80 -2.84 -3.00
CA ASN A 415 -2.21 -2.68 -2.62
C ASN A 415 -2.90 -4.02 -2.36
N ASP A 416 -2.75 -4.98 -3.26
CA ASP A 416 -3.40 -6.29 -3.13
C ASP A 416 -2.92 -7.03 -1.85
N THR A 417 -1.64 -6.89 -1.52
CA THR A 417 -1.08 -7.42 -0.26
C THR A 417 -1.67 -6.72 0.97
N VAL A 418 -1.83 -5.40 0.94
CA VAL A 418 -2.48 -4.62 2.02
C VAL A 418 -3.94 -5.04 2.18
N VAL A 419 -4.70 -5.10 1.08
CA VAL A 419 -6.12 -5.53 1.11
C VAL A 419 -6.27 -6.94 1.66
N THR A 420 -5.37 -7.84 1.29
CA THR A 420 -5.35 -9.21 1.82
C THR A 420 -5.08 -9.24 3.32
N ALA A 421 -4.10 -8.47 3.80
CA ALA A 421 -3.78 -8.39 5.21
C ALA A 421 -4.93 -7.79 6.04
N LEU A 422 -5.60 -6.77 5.51
CA LEU A 422 -6.76 -6.12 6.16
C LEU A 422 -8.00 -7.01 6.30
N GLN A 423 -8.06 -8.15 5.63
CA GLN A 423 -9.11 -9.14 5.85
C GLN A 423 -9.03 -9.80 7.23
N SER A 424 -7.85 -9.81 7.84
CA SER A 424 -7.55 -10.54 9.07
C SER A 424 -6.87 -9.68 10.14
N ILE A 425 -6.17 -8.62 9.75
CA ILE A 425 -5.41 -7.76 10.67
C ILE A 425 -6.09 -6.39 10.76
N PRO A 426 -6.43 -5.91 11.97
CA PRO A 426 -6.94 -4.55 12.15
C PRO A 426 -5.96 -3.50 11.62
N LYS A 427 -6.47 -2.48 10.92
CA LYS A 427 -5.65 -1.41 10.31
C LYS A 427 -4.74 -0.70 11.33
N GLU A 428 -5.19 -0.58 12.58
CA GLU A 428 -4.47 0.05 13.69
C GLU A 428 -3.26 -0.76 14.18
N LYS A 429 -3.10 -1.99 13.69
CA LYS A 429 -1.94 -2.85 13.96
C LYS A 429 -1.01 -3.01 12.76
N LEU A 430 -1.41 -2.55 11.57
CA LEU A 430 -0.71 -2.85 10.32
C LEU A 430 0.21 -1.71 9.90
N LEU A 431 1.51 -1.97 9.76
CA LEU A 431 2.49 -1.10 9.13
C LEU A 431 2.78 -1.55 7.70
N LEU A 432 2.75 -0.62 6.75
CA LEU A 432 3.21 -0.89 5.39
C LEU A 432 4.73 -0.75 5.30
N GLY A 433 5.42 -1.85 5.03
CA GLY A 433 6.87 -1.87 4.82
C GLY A 433 7.27 -1.31 3.46
N ILE A 434 8.14 -0.30 3.45
CA ILE A 434 8.78 0.25 2.25
C ILE A 434 10.27 -0.11 2.28
N SER A 435 10.77 -0.69 1.19
CA SER A 435 12.18 -0.98 0.97
C SER A 435 12.70 -0.21 -0.24
N LYS A 436 13.96 0.22 -0.19
CA LYS A 436 14.67 0.84 -1.33
C LYS A 436 15.24 -0.20 -2.30
N GLN A 437 14.78 -1.46 -2.24
CA GLN A 437 15.22 -2.52 -3.13
C GLN A 437 14.91 -2.17 -4.58
N ALA A 438 15.91 -2.37 -5.44
CA ALA A 438 15.79 -2.16 -6.88
C ALA A 438 16.01 -3.47 -7.63
N ASN A 439 15.37 -3.62 -8.79
CA ASN A 439 15.58 -4.75 -9.70
C ASN A 439 16.16 -4.24 -11.00
N GLN A 440 17.23 -4.89 -11.47
CA GLN A 440 17.95 -4.52 -12.69
C GLN A 440 18.10 -5.70 -13.63
N TRP A 441 17.68 -5.49 -14.87
CA TRP A 441 17.89 -6.42 -16.00
C TRP A 441 19.02 -5.92 -16.88
N ILE A 442 19.83 -6.86 -17.41
CA ILE A 442 20.92 -6.59 -18.32
C ILE A 442 20.68 -7.39 -19.59
N THR A 443 20.66 -6.70 -20.73
CA THR A 443 20.52 -7.31 -22.06
C THR A 443 21.84 -7.19 -22.81
N SER A 444 22.48 -8.33 -23.09
CA SER A 444 23.71 -8.42 -23.88
C SER A 444 23.49 -9.33 -25.08
N ASN A 445 23.88 -8.90 -26.27
CA ASN A 445 23.71 -9.64 -27.53
C ASN A 445 22.25 -10.16 -27.73
N GLY A 446 21.26 -9.36 -27.35
CA GLY A 446 19.84 -9.70 -27.49
C GLY A 446 19.29 -10.69 -26.43
N VAL A 447 20.10 -11.10 -25.45
CA VAL A 447 19.69 -11.99 -24.35
C VAL A 447 19.62 -11.20 -23.06
N THR A 448 18.45 -11.21 -22.42
CA THR A 448 18.24 -10.59 -21.10
C THR A 448 18.49 -11.60 -20.00
N SER A 449 19.40 -11.28 -19.09
CA SER A 449 19.69 -12.08 -17.90
C SER A 449 18.56 -11.96 -16.86
N PRO A 450 18.42 -12.94 -15.94
CA PRO A 450 17.59 -12.79 -14.75
C PRO A 450 17.95 -11.49 -14.00
N PRO A 451 16.99 -10.86 -13.29
CA PRO A 451 17.26 -9.61 -12.60
C PRO A 451 18.29 -9.79 -11.48
N VAL A 452 19.09 -8.76 -11.30
CA VAL A 452 19.98 -8.62 -10.14
C VAL A 452 19.41 -7.55 -9.20
N ILE A 453 19.69 -7.70 -7.91
CA ILE A 453 19.31 -6.74 -6.86
C ILE A 453 20.58 -5.94 -6.50
N PRO A 454 20.78 -4.75 -7.07
CA PRO A 454 21.93 -3.92 -6.74
C PRO A 454 21.78 -3.32 -5.33
N ALA A 455 22.92 -3.18 -4.62
CA ALA A 455 22.92 -2.39 -3.40
C ALA A 455 22.49 -0.94 -3.67
N VAL A 456 21.81 -0.29 -2.72
CA VAL A 456 21.28 1.08 -2.89
C VAL A 456 22.40 2.06 -3.28
N ALA A 457 23.59 1.96 -2.67
CA ALA A 457 24.73 2.79 -3.03
C ALA A 457 25.20 2.59 -4.50
N ASP A 458 24.99 1.41 -5.06
CA ASP A 458 25.32 1.14 -6.47
C ASP A 458 24.20 1.64 -7.41
N VAL A 459 22.96 1.66 -6.96
CA VAL A 459 21.86 2.33 -7.68
C VAL A 459 22.19 3.81 -7.85
N GLU A 460 22.57 4.51 -6.79
CA GLU A 460 22.92 5.94 -6.83
C GLU A 460 24.09 6.20 -7.80
N LYS A 461 25.15 5.36 -7.78
CA LYS A 461 26.26 5.47 -8.73
C LYS A 461 25.80 5.31 -10.18
N ARG A 462 24.92 4.35 -10.45
CA ARG A 462 24.36 4.12 -11.81
C ARG A 462 23.51 5.28 -12.26
N LEU A 463 22.69 5.84 -11.36
CA LEU A 463 21.87 7.01 -11.66
C LEU A 463 22.69 8.29 -11.91
N ALA A 464 23.92 8.36 -11.41
CA ALA A 464 24.84 9.46 -11.66
C ALA A 464 25.63 9.34 -12.98
N MET A 465 25.51 8.21 -13.70
CA MET A 465 26.18 8.02 -14.99
C MET A 465 25.61 8.98 -16.05
N PRO A 466 26.43 9.40 -17.04
CA PRO A 466 25.94 10.19 -18.14
C PRO A 466 24.94 9.41 -18.99
N ASN A 467 23.96 10.13 -19.59
CA ASN A 467 22.94 9.59 -20.50
C ASN A 467 21.98 8.57 -19.86
N VAL A 468 21.75 8.59 -18.58
CA VAL A 468 20.68 7.80 -17.92
C VAL A 468 19.34 8.44 -18.22
N LEU A 469 18.47 7.71 -18.93
CA LEU A 469 17.08 8.11 -19.14
C LEU A 469 16.23 7.63 -17.97
N ARG A 470 15.54 8.55 -17.30
CA ARG A 470 14.62 8.23 -16.19
C ARG A 470 13.19 8.48 -16.64
N THR A 471 12.30 7.53 -16.35
CA THR A 471 10.89 7.59 -16.72
C THR A 471 10.04 7.12 -15.55
N TRP A 472 9.06 7.94 -15.15
CA TRP A 472 8.01 7.52 -14.23
C TRP A 472 7.08 6.52 -14.92
N THR A 473 6.89 5.34 -14.33
CA THR A 473 6.14 4.26 -14.97
C THR A 473 4.81 3.98 -14.27
N MET A 474 3.78 3.78 -15.07
CA MET A 474 2.48 3.27 -14.64
C MET A 474 2.19 1.99 -15.43
N PRO A 475 1.57 1.00 -14.81
CA PRO A 475 0.90 1.01 -13.52
C PRO A 475 1.79 0.77 -12.28
N TYR A 476 3.11 0.64 -12.42
CA TYR A 476 3.99 0.26 -11.32
C TYR A 476 4.15 1.34 -10.25
N PHE A 477 4.07 2.62 -10.64
CA PHE A 477 4.40 3.76 -9.77
C PHE A 477 5.81 3.66 -9.20
N LEU A 478 6.75 3.36 -10.08
CA LEU A 478 8.18 3.28 -9.84
C LEU A 478 8.92 4.05 -10.93
N THR A 479 10.11 4.56 -10.61
CA THR A 479 10.97 5.14 -11.62
C THR A 479 11.81 4.06 -12.31
N LYS A 480 11.76 4.07 -13.63
CA LYS A 480 12.60 3.25 -14.51
C LYS A 480 13.81 4.07 -14.98
N ALA A 481 15.01 3.53 -14.82
CA ALA A 481 16.23 4.07 -15.42
C ALA A 481 16.72 3.15 -16.53
N GLU A 482 17.07 3.72 -17.68
CA GLU A 482 17.62 3.03 -18.85
C GLU A 482 18.99 3.63 -19.16
N PHE A 483 20.00 2.79 -19.31
CA PHE A 483 21.37 3.17 -19.63
C PHE A 483 22.11 2.00 -20.30
N ALA A 484 23.32 2.25 -20.80
CA ALA A 484 24.18 1.21 -21.36
C ALA A 484 25.60 1.36 -20.83
N ASP A 485 26.27 0.23 -20.65
CA ASP A 485 27.70 0.13 -20.35
C ASP A 485 28.33 -1.04 -21.14
N GLU A 486 29.56 -1.42 -20.84
CA GLU A 486 30.30 -2.50 -21.50
C GLU A 486 29.62 -3.88 -21.39
N ARG A 487 28.74 -4.07 -20.40
CA ARG A 487 27.98 -5.32 -20.18
C ARG A 487 26.73 -5.40 -21.05
N GLY A 488 26.24 -4.27 -21.58
CA GLY A 488 25.04 -4.21 -22.41
C GLY A 488 24.09 -3.07 -22.08
N SER A 489 22.83 -3.24 -22.48
CA SER A 489 21.74 -2.31 -22.13
C SER A 489 21.09 -2.71 -20.80
N HIS A 490 20.82 -1.73 -19.96
CA HIS A 490 20.28 -1.92 -18.62
C HIS A 490 18.90 -1.31 -18.49
N VAL A 491 18.01 -2.03 -17.81
CA VAL A 491 16.73 -1.53 -17.31
C VAL A 491 16.73 -1.72 -15.80
N LEU A 492 16.59 -0.63 -15.06
CA LEU A 492 16.59 -0.58 -13.60
C LEU A 492 15.29 0.04 -13.12
N TYR A 493 14.51 -0.67 -12.30
CA TYR A 493 13.39 -0.09 -11.55
C TYR A 493 13.79 0.11 -10.10
N TYR A 494 13.46 1.28 -9.54
CA TYR A 494 13.87 1.65 -8.19
C TYR A 494 12.86 2.56 -7.51
N GLU A 495 12.92 2.60 -6.16
CA GLU A 495 12.16 3.50 -5.33
C GLU A 495 12.85 4.85 -5.20
N ASP A 496 12.09 5.92 -5.42
CA ASP A 496 12.50 7.31 -5.18
C ASP A 496 11.44 8.06 -4.33
N ALA A 497 11.66 9.34 -4.10
CA ALA A 497 10.75 10.16 -3.31
C ALA A 497 9.31 10.16 -3.85
N GLN A 498 9.12 10.06 -5.18
CA GLN A 498 7.80 10.04 -5.80
C GLN A 498 7.08 8.71 -5.54
N SER A 499 7.79 7.59 -5.67
CA SER A 499 7.20 6.26 -5.41
C SER A 499 6.92 6.05 -3.91
N ILE A 500 7.79 6.56 -3.03
CA ILE A 500 7.59 6.56 -1.59
C ILE A 500 6.35 7.37 -1.22
N ALA A 501 6.19 8.60 -1.78
CA ALA A 501 5.00 9.42 -1.57
C ALA A 501 3.71 8.67 -1.96
N LYS A 502 3.76 7.90 -3.05
CA LYS A 502 2.60 7.12 -3.52
C LYS A 502 2.26 5.96 -2.59
N LYS A 503 3.24 5.30 -1.98
CA LYS A 503 3.02 4.27 -0.96
C LYS A 503 2.52 4.85 0.37
N ILE A 504 3.02 6.02 0.76
CA ILE A 504 2.48 6.77 1.91
C ILE A 504 1.02 7.16 1.66
N TRP A 505 0.69 7.64 0.46
CA TRP A 505 -0.69 7.91 0.04
C TRP A 505 -1.59 6.67 0.17
N LEU A 506 -1.08 5.48 -0.21
CA LEU A 506 -1.79 4.21 -0.04
C LEU A 506 -2.03 3.87 1.44
N ALA A 507 -1.01 4.02 2.29
CA ALA A 507 -1.13 3.77 3.72
C ALA A 507 -2.17 4.69 4.39
N LYS A 508 -2.18 5.97 4.02
CA LYS A 508 -3.18 6.94 4.47
C LYS A 508 -4.58 6.61 3.96
N PHE A 509 -4.71 6.18 2.69
CA PHE A 509 -6.00 5.79 2.14
C PHE A 509 -6.65 4.67 2.97
N TYR A 510 -5.89 3.68 3.41
CA TYR A 510 -6.39 2.60 4.27
C TYR A 510 -6.35 2.93 5.77
N GLU A 511 -5.93 4.13 6.16
CA GLU A 511 -5.78 4.54 7.56
C GLU A 511 -4.97 3.53 8.38
N LEU A 512 -3.88 3.02 7.80
CA LEU A 512 -3.01 2.06 8.47
C LEU A 512 -2.36 2.70 9.70
N LYS A 513 -1.92 1.87 10.67
CA LYS A 513 -1.12 2.31 11.81
C LYS A 513 0.06 3.20 11.36
N GLY A 514 0.70 2.87 10.24
CA GLY A 514 1.82 3.65 9.75
C GLY A 514 2.58 2.99 8.61
N VAL A 515 3.79 3.46 8.43
CA VAL A 515 4.75 2.98 7.42
C VAL A 515 6.05 2.59 8.11
N SER A 516 6.61 1.44 7.77
CA SER A 516 7.96 1.06 8.21
C SER A 516 8.99 1.25 7.08
N LEU A 517 10.20 1.64 7.43
CA LEU A 517 11.27 2.02 6.50
C LEU A 517 12.44 1.04 6.62
N TRP A 518 12.61 0.17 5.62
CA TRP A 518 13.71 -0.79 5.56
C TRP A 518 14.81 -0.30 4.60
N GLN A 519 15.99 0.02 5.06
CA GLN A 519 16.41 0.48 6.39
C GLN A 519 16.77 1.96 6.29
N MET A 520 16.79 2.68 7.40
CA MET A 520 16.95 4.14 7.46
C MET A 520 18.14 4.67 6.65
N GLY A 521 19.29 3.97 6.63
CA GLY A 521 20.47 4.36 5.90
C GLY A 521 20.35 4.32 4.37
N ASN A 522 19.29 3.73 3.84
CA ASN A 522 19.05 3.60 2.40
C ASN A 522 18.31 4.80 1.79
N TYR A 523 17.72 5.67 2.61
CA TYR A 523 16.88 6.78 2.14
C TYR A 523 17.72 8.02 1.88
N THR A 524 17.51 8.64 0.71
CA THR A 524 18.18 9.88 0.29
C THR A 524 17.60 11.10 1.02
N ALA A 525 18.25 12.26 0.89
CA ALA A 525 17.72 13.51 1.44
C ALA A 525 16.33 13.86 0.90
N ALA A 526 16.06 13.62 -0.40
CA ALA A 526 14.76 13.83 -1.01
C ALA A 526 13.69 12.87 -0.45
N ASP A 527 14.03 11.61 -0.20
CA ASP A 527 13.14 10.64 0.44
C ASP A 527 12.77 11.11 1.86
N TRP A 528 13.76 11.54 2.64
CA TRP A 528 13.56 12.05 4.01
C TRP A 528 12.77 13.36 4.05
N GLU A 529 12.83 14.19 3.02
CA GLU A 529 11.98 15.37 2.90
C GLU A 529 10.51 14.96 2.74
N VAL A 530 10.21 14.02 1.87
CA VAL A 530 8.85 13.47 1.68
C VAL A 530 8.36 12.81 2.97
N ILE A 531 9.17 11.98 3.62
CA ILE A 531 8.82 11.32 4.88
C ILE A 531 8.48 12.38 5.94
N GLY A 532 9.34 13.40 6.11
CA GLY A 532 9.11 14.47 7.09
C GLY A 532 7.85 15.30 6.82
N LYS A 533 7.49 15.53 5.54
CA LYS A 533 6.25 16.23 5.16
C LYS A 533 4.98 15.47 5.58
N HIS A 534 5.05 14.16 5.64
CA HIS A 534 3.89 13.30 5.94
C HIS A 534 3.92 12.72 7.36
N SER A 535 4.98 12.95 8.12
CA SER A 535 5.13 12.46 9.49
C SER A 535 4.14 13.12 10.44
N SER A 536 3.67 12.34 11.41
CA SER A 536 2.89 12.81 12.56
C SER A 536 3.74 13.56 13.61
N LYS A 537 5.08 13.53 13.48
CA LYS A 537 6.07 14.19 14.36
C LYS A 537 6.41 15.61 13.91
#